data_bd3627ef036b307f4d8dc61bd8867423
#
_entry.id   bd3627ef036b307f4d8dc61bd8867423
#
_cell.length_a   1.000
_cell.length_b   1.000
_cell.length_c   1.000
_cell.angle_alpha   90.00
_cell.angle_beta   90.00
_cell.angle_gamma   90.00
#
_symmetry.space_group_name_H-M   'P 1'
#
loop_
_entity.id
_entity.type
_entity.pdbx_description
1 polymer ?
#
loop_
_entity_poly.entity_id
_entity_poly.type
_entity_poly.pdbx_seq_one_letter_code
_entity_poly.pdbx_strand_id
1 'polypeptide(L)'
;EDELAAAGMVLGSGWAGGRGMTATSGPGISLMQEFIGLAYFAEIPSVFWDVCRVGPSTGLPTRTQQSDITMLYEGSHGDTQHIVLFPGTVEECFEFGWRAFDYTERFQTPVFGMSDLDLGMNRWACSGFDYPTENMDRGKVVRDRDVFEAFEEFGRYLDVDGDGIPYRTLPGSGMAPILYRGTGHNPMGVYSEKPHDYLQLMTRLRNKIDSARDQLPAPILREEKECEIGIIYLGSMENTIQEIDDILEATGIKVSQCRLRALPAHSEIEKFIDRHEKTIVLEINRDGQLYGILRKEIPIHLVPKLLSVAYSDGMPPRGKIYADLILKTLKEGQL
;
A
#
# COMPACT_ATOMS: atom_id res chain seq x y z
N GLU A 1 -9.87 -21.65 1.47
CA GLU A 1 -10.16 -22.17 2.81
C GLU A 1 -8.89 -22.26 3.66
N ASP A 2 -7.75 -22.56 3.05
CA ASP A 2 -6.46 -22.59 3.73
C ASP A 2 -5.60 -21.39 3.25
N GLU A 3 -5.48 -20.40 4.09
CA GLU A 3 -4.75 -19.16 3.78
C GLU A 3 -3.27 -19.42 3.54
N LEU A 4 -2.66 -20.37 4.27
CA LEU A 4 -1.24 -20.74 4.09
C LEU A 4 -1.04 -21.39 2.71
N ALA A 5 -1.92 -22.32 2.32
CA ALA A 5 -1.86 -22.94 1.01
C ALA A 5 -2.11 -21.92 -0.11
N ALA A 6 -3.08 -21.01 0.07
CA ALA A 6 -3.37 -19.95 -0.89
C ALA A 6 -2.16 -19.02 -1.09
N ALA A 7 -1.52 -18.56 0.00
CA ALA A 7 -0.31 -17.76 -0.07
C ALA A 7 0.82 -18.49 -0.79
N GLY A 8 1.06 -19.77 -0.46
CA GLY A 8 2.06 -20.60 -1.13
C GLY A 8 1.82 -20.74 -2.64
N MET A 9 0.56 -20.91 -3.06
CA MET A 9 0.20 -20.97 -4.48
C MET A 9 0.41 -19.62 -5.20
N VAL A 10 0.10 -18.49 -4.56
CA VAL A 10 0.38 -17.14 -5.10
C VAL A 10 1.87 -16.95 -5.32
N LEU A 11 2.70 -17.28 -4.34
CA LEU A 11 4.15 -17.18 -4.46
C LEU A 11 4.69 -18.11 -5.55
N GLY A 12 4.23 -19.35 -5.59
CA GLY A 12 4.62 -20.30 -6.62
C GLY A 12 4.26 -19.83 -8.03
N SER A 13 3.09 -19.20 -8.19
CA SER A 13 2.68 -18.54 -9.44
C SER A 13 3.63 -17.41 -9.81
N GLY A 14 3.92 -16.48 -8.90
CA GLY A 14 4.83 -15.35 -9.15
C GLY A 14 6.27 -15.81 -9.46
N TRP A 15 6.75 -16.84 -8.76
CA TRP A 15 8.04 -17.47 -9.04
C TRP A 15 8.11 -18.05 -10.46
N ALA A 16 7.04 -18.72 -10.89
CA ALA A 16 6.94 -19.29 -12.23
C ALA A 16 6.67 -18.26 -13.35
N GLY A 17 6.50 -16.98 -13.00
CA GLY A 17 6.18 -15.92 -13.96
C GLY A 17 4.69 -15.78 -14.27
N GLY A 18 3.83 -16.40 -13.49
CA GLY A 18 2.39 -16.19 -13.53
C GLY A 18 1.95 -15.00 -12.66
N ARG A 19 0.69 -14.59 -12.81
CA ARG A 19 0.05 -13.54 -11.99
C ARG A 19 -0.93 -14.20 -11.04
N GLY A 20 -0.50 -14.40 -9.79
CA GLY A 20 -1.30 -14.99 -8.73
C GLY A 20 -1.82 -13.94 -7.74
N MET A 21 -3.06 -14.11 -7.29
CA MET A 21 -3.68 -13.29 -6.25
C MET A 21 -4.47 -14.17 -5.29
N THR A 22 -4.50 -13.76 -4.04
CA THR A 22 -5.47 -14.27 -3.06
C THR A 22 -6.15 -13.11 -2.35
N ALA A 23 -7.39 -13.31 -1.91
CA ALA A 23 -8.17 -12.33 -1.17
C ALA A 23 -8.67 -12.94 0.15
N THR A 24 -8.56 -12.16 1.21
CA THR A 24 -9.00 -12.55 2.56
C THR A 24 -9.35 -11.31 3.38
N SER A 25 -9.42 -11.45 4.70
CA SER A 25 -9.52 -10.34 5.65
C SER A 25 -8.37 -10.40 6.65
N GLY A 26 -8.24 -9.42 7.53
CA GLY A 26 -7.14 -9.29 8.50
C GLY A 26 -6.70 -10.60 9.18
N PRO A 27 -7.62 -11.46 9.69
CA PRO A 27 -7.21 -12.75 10.27
C PRO A 27 -6.46 -13.66 9.30
N GLY A 28 -6.86 -13.71 8.03
CA GLY A 28 -6.17 -14.50 7.01
C GLY A 28 -4.81 -13.88 6.63
N ILE A 29 -4.72 -12.55 6.53
CA ILE A 29 -3.43 -11.86 6.36
C ILE A 29 -2.49 -12.20 7.52
N SER A 30 -2.99 -12.27 8.76
CA SER A 30 -2.18 -12.69 9.91
C SER A 30 -1.59 -14.10 9.76
N LEU A 31 -2.36 -15.05 9.21
CA LEU A 31 -1.88 -16.41 8.92
C LEU A 31 -0.83 -16.44 7.80
N MET A 32 -0.90 -15.54 6.83
CA MET A 32 -0.01 -15.49 5.66
C MET A 32 1.33 -14.80 5.92
N GLN A 33 1.58 -14.23 7.11
CA GLN A 33 2.72 -13.34 7.39
C GLN A 33 4.08 -13.94 7.03
N GLU A 34 4.30 -15.22 7.27
CA GLU A 34 5.56 -15.88 6.91
C GLU A 34 5.77 -15.94 5.38
N PHE A 35 4.74 -16.28 4.63
CA PHE A 35 4.82 -16.24 3.16
C PHE A 35 5.01 -14.84 2.61
N ILE A 36 4.38 -13.83 3.23
CA ILE A 36 4.54 -12.41 2.86
C ILE A 36 6.00 -11.99 3.10
N GLY A 37 6.58 -12.34 4.25
CA GLY A 37 7.98 -12.10 4.56
C GLY A 37 8.94 -12.78 3.59
N LEU A 38 8.66 -14.04 3.24
CA LEU A 38 9.41 -14.76 2.19
C LEU A 38 9.32 -14.05 0.84
N ALA A 39 8.12 -13.63 0.43
CA ALA A 39 7.92 -12.94 -0.84
C ALA A 39 8.66 -11.59 -0.89
N TYR A 40 8.69 -10.85 0.22
CA TYR A 40 9.44 -9.60 0.33
C TYR A 40 10.94 -9.81 0.20
N PHE A 41 11.50 -10.73 1.00
CA PHE A 41 12.94 -10.95 1.08
C PHE A 41 13.52 -11.67 -0.15
N ALA A 42 12.78 -12.63 -0.71
CA ALA A 42 13.14 -13.35 -1.94
C ALA A 42 12.74 -12.61 -3.23
N GLU A 43 12.03 -11.50 -3.09
CA GLU A 43 11.57 -10.64 -4.20
C GLU A 43 10.70 -11.40 -5.21
N ILE A 44 9.66 -12.05 -4.69
CA ILE A 44 8.69 -12.82 -5.47
C ILE A 44 7.43 -11.96 -5.68
N PRO A 45 7.07 -11.63 -6.93
CA PRO A 45 5.82 -10.94 -7.23
C PRO A 45 4.61 -11.68 -6.69
N SER A 46 3.80 -11.01 -5.90
CA SER A 46 2.60 -11.59 -5.29
C SER A 46 1.58 -10.51 -4.94
N VAL A 47 0.29 -10.81 -5.15
CA VAL A 47 -0.80 -9.89 -4.83
C VAL A 47 -1.67 -10.48 -3.74
N PHE A 48 -1.89 -9.69 -2.69
CA PHE A 48 -2.78 -10.03 -1.59
C PHE A 48 -3.85 -8.96 -1.47
N TRP A 49 -5.12 -9.36 -1.37
CA TRP A 49 -6.22 -8.44 -1.19
C TRP A 49 -6.84 -8.62 0.18
N ASP A 50 -6.76 -7.57 1.00
CA ASP A 50 -7.43 -7.50 2.29
C ASP A 50 -8.78 -6.79 2.15
N VAL A 51 -9.86 -7.49 2.49
CA VAL A 51 -11.17 -6.87 2.69
C VAL A 51 -11.33 -6.64 4.19
N CYS A 52 -10.87 -5.48 4.63
CA CYS A 52 -10.77 -5.14 6.04
C CYS A 52 -12.13 -5.16 6.73
N ARG A 53 -12.19 -5.75 7.90
CA ARG A 53 -13.36 -5.80 8.77
C ARG A 53 -12.98 -5.46 10.21
N VAL A 54 -13.97 -5.31 11.08
CA VAL A 54 -13.72 -4.97 12.48
C VAL A 54 -12.94 -6.07 13.18
N GLY A 55 -11.71 -5.73 13.59
CA GLY A 55 -10.85 -6.52 14.46
C GLY A 55 -10.91 -6.04 15.91
N PRO A 56 -10.06 -6.59 16.81
CA PRO A 56 -9.07 -7.64 16.58
C PRO A 56 -9.69 -9.05 16.50
N SER A 57 -8.89 -10.04 16.03
CA SER A 57 -9.31 -11.43 15.82
C SER A 57 -10.47 -11.51 14.82
N THR A 58 -11.41 -12.43 15.00
CA THR A 58 -12.63 -12.49 14.18
C THR A 58 -13.50 -11.23 14.31
N GLY A 59 -13.44 -10.57 15.47
CA GLY A 59 -14.08 -9.27 15.73
C GLY A 59 -15.56 -9.26 15.41
N LEU A 60 -15.97 -8.29 14.58
CA LEU A 60 -17.31 -8.18 14.02
C LEU A 60 -17.26 -8.49 12.51
N PRO A 61 -17.44 -9.74 12.07
CA PRO A 61 -17.08 -10.18 10.73
C PRO A 61 -17.89 -9.55 9.59
N THR A 62 -19.01 -8.93 9.90
CA THR A 62 -19.88 -8.25 8.93
C THR A 62 -19.92 -6.73 9.14
N ARG A 63 -18.94 -6.17 9.82
CA ARG A 63 -18.85 -4.74 10.14
C ARG A 63 -17.58 -4.13 9.58
N THR A 64 -17.69 -2.86 9.15
CA THR A 64 -16.60 -2.15 8.48
C THR A 64 -15.65 -1.46 9.45
N GLN A 65 -14.38 -1.50 9.11
CA GLN A 65 -13.28 -0.80 9.76
C GLN A 65 -12.10 -0.71 8.80
N GLN A 66 -11.17 0.21 9.04
CA GLN A 66 -9.89 0.31 8.30
C GLN A 66 -8.73 0.21 9.31
N SER A 67 -8.57 -0.94 9.94
CA SER A 67 -7.62 -1.14 11.05
C SER A 67 -6.48 -2.10 10.73
N ASP A 68 -6.30 -2.49 9.48
CA ASP A 68 -5.23 -3.38 9.07
C ASP A 68 -4.07 -2.66 8.34
N ILE A 69 -4.11 -1.30 8.28
CA ILE A 69 -3.16 -0.46 7.54
C ILE A 69 -1.71 -0.74 7.97
N THR A 70 -1.44 -0.69 9.28
CA THR A 70 -0.10 -0.92 9.82
C THR A 70 0.35 -2.35 9.57
N MET A 71 -0.54 -3.34 9.74
CA MET A 71 -0.25 -4.75 9.49
C MET A 71 0.08 -5.01 8.02
N LEU A 72 -0.58 -4.34 7.09
CA LEU A 72 -0.29 -4.48 5.66
C LEU A 72 0.99 -3.75 5.26
N TYR A 73 1.22 -2.56 5.81
CA TYR A 73 2.33 -1.72 5.41
C TYR A 73 3.67 -2.13 6.04
N GLU A 74 3.66 -2.47 7.32
CA GLU A 74 4.84 -2.86 8.12
C GLU A 74 4.82 -4.36 8.49
N GLY A 75 3.98 -5.16 7.83
CA GLY A 75 3.72 -6.55 8.19
C GLY A 75 4.90 -7.48 7.96
N SER A 76 4.84 -8.68 8.55
CA SER A 76 5.90 -9.65 8.72
C SER A 76 6.88 -9.26 9.84
N HIS A 77 7.96 -10.03 10.02
CA HIS A 77 8.98 -9.77 11.02
C HIS A 77 10.22 -9.13 10.37
N GLY A 78 11.00 -8.40 11.16
CA GLY A 78 12.18 -7.67 10.69
C GLY A 78 11.81 -6.31 10.09
N ASP A 79 12.75 -5.76 9.32
CA ASP A 79 12.62 -4.45 8.68
C ASP A 79 11.95 -4.60 7.32
N THR A 80 10.62 -4.58 7.30
CA THR A 80 9.80 -4.72 6.09
C THR A 80 8.97 -3.47 5.82
N GLN A 81 8.63 -3.27 4.55
CA GLN A 81 7.74 -2.22 4.11
C GLN A 81 7.11 -2.63 2.78
N HIS A 82 5.79 -2.53 2.67
CA HIS A 82 5.07 -3.05 1.52
C HIS A 82 4.33 -1.96 0.75
N ILE A 83 4.02 -2.23 -0.51
CA ILE A 83 3.11 -1.40 -1.29
C ILE A 83 1.67 -1.76 -0.92
N VAL A 84 0.87 -0.76 -0.54
CA VAL A 84 -0.56 -0.93 -0.22
C VAL A 84 -1.38 0.04 -1.05
N LEU A 85 -2.39 -0.46 -1.75
CA LEU A 85 -3.33 0.31 -2.57
C LEU A 85 -4.66 0.44 -1.84
N PHE A 86 -5.22 1.65 -1.79
CA PHE A 86 -6.47 1.95 -1.08
C PHE A 86 -7.54 2.45 -2.07
N PRO A 87 -8.34 1.56 -2.67
CA PRO A 87 -9.45 1.98 -3.51
C PRO A 87 -10.52 2.70 -2.66
N GLY A 88 -11.06 3.80 -3.16
CA GLY A 88 -12.15 4.54 -2.53
C GLY A 88 -13.50 4.30 -3.19
N THR A 89 -13.51 3.70 -4.39
CA THR A 89 -14.72 3.39 -5.17
C THR A 89 -14.64 2.00 -5.79
N VAL A 90 -15.75 1.49 -6.31
CA VAL A 90 -15.77 0.18 -6.98
C VAL A 90 -15.01 0.20 -8.31
N GLU A 91 -14.96 1.36 -8.98
CA GLU A 91 -14.15 1.55 -10.18
C GLU A 91 -12.66 1.42 -9.86
N GLU A 92 -12.22 1.99 -8.74
CA GLU A 92 -10.83 1.84 -8.26
C GLU A 92 -10.55 0.42 -7.77
N CYS A 93 -11.51 -0.30 -7.21
CA CYS A 93 -11.32 -1.71 -6.90
C CYS A 93 -11.01 -2.51 -8.17
N PHE A 94 -11.69 -2.21 -9.29
CA PHE A 94 -11.38 -2.82 -10.58
C PHE A 94 -10.01 -2.36 -11.11
N GLU A 95 -9.74 -1.05 -11.12
CA GLU A 95 -8.46 -0.49 -11.59
C GLU A 95 -7.28 -1.07 -10.80
N PHE A 96 -7.33 -1.02 -9.47
CA PHE A 96 -6.24 -1.51 -8.64
C PHE A 96 -6.14 -3.04 -8.66
N GLY A 97 -7.22 -3.75 -8.96
CA GLY A 97 -7.22 -5.19 -9.14
C GLY A 97 -6.25 -5.65 -10.22
N TRP A 98 -6.15 -4.95 -11.35
CA TRP A 98 -5.18 -5.29 -12.39
C TRP A 98 -3.84 -4.55 -12.24
N ARG A 99 -3.83 -3.28 -11.76
CA ARG A 99 -2.58 -2.53 -11.54
C ARG A 99 -1.70 -3.14 -10.46
N ALA A 100 -2.28 -3.80 -9.45
CA ALA A 100 -1.52 -4.50 -8.44
C ALA A 100 -0.57 -5.55 -9.03
N PHE A 101 -0.98 -6.24 -10.11
CA PHE A 101 -0.12 -7.18 -10.83
C PHE A 101 1.03 -6.47 -11.56
N ASP A 102 0.79 -5.30 -12.12
CA ASP A 102 1.85 -4.54 -12.77
C ASP A 102 2.86 -4.02 -11.75
N TYR A 103 2.41 -3.49 -10.62
CA TYR A 103 3.29 -3.03 -9.55
C TYR A 103 4.09 -4.17 -8.92
N THR A 104 3.46 -5.31 -8.61
CA THR A 104 4.18 -6.43 -8.01
C THR A 104 5.27 -6.99 -8.93
N GLU A 105 5.05 -6.99 -10.24
CA GLU A 105 6.05 -7.44 -11.20
C GLU A 105 7.14 -6.39 -11.46
N ARG A 106 6.75 -5.10 -11.54
CA ARG A 106 7.68 -3.99 -11.69
C ARG A 106 8.66 -3.93 -10.53
N PHE A 107 8.14 -3.94 -9.30
CA PHE A 107 8.95 -3.81 -8.10
C PHE A 107 9.43 -5.14 -7.50
N GLN A 108 8.99 -6.28 -8.02
CA GLN A 108 9.33 -7.61 -7.51
C GLN A 108 9.17 -7.68 -5.98
N THR A 109 7.95 -7.43 -5.51
CA THR A 109 7.62 -7.36 -4.08
C THR A 109 6.14 -7.70 -3.87
N PRO A 110 5.71 -8.12 -2.68
CA PRO A 110 4.29 -8.18 -2.36
C PRO A 110 3.59 -6.84 -2.56
N VAL A 111 2.41 -6.85 -3.15
CA VAL A 111 1.52 -5.69 -3.26
C VAL A 111 0.18 -6.05 -2.64
N PHE A 112 -0.30 -5.17 -1.76
CA PHE A 112 -1.60 -5.33 -1.12
C PHE A 112 -2.63 -4.40 -1.76
N GLY A 113 -3.85 -4.91 -1.97
CA GLY A 113 -5.03 -4.08 -2.08
C GLY A 113 -5.78 -4.12 -0.75
N MET A 114 -6.14 -2.98 -0.20
CA MET A 114 -6.95 -2.90 1.02
C MET A 114 -8.27 -2.19 0.70
N SER A 115 -9.35 -2.94 0.68
CA SER A 115 -10.72 -2.44 0.73
C SER A 115 -11.34 -2.74 2.09
N ASP A 116 -12.58 -2.34 2.29
CA ASP A 116 -13.34 -2.67 3.50
C ASP A 116 -14.74 -3.16 3.17
N LEU A 117 -15.50 -3.57 4.18
CA LEU A 117 -16.84 -4.10 3.99
C LEU A 117 -17.86 -3.04 3.55
N ASP A 118 -17.59 -1.75 3.71
CA ASP A 118 -18.48 -0.72 3.17
C ASP A 118 -18.45 -0.73 1.64
N LEU A 119 -17.27 -0.87 1.03
CA LEU A 119 -17.15 -1.12 -0.41
C LEU A 119 -17.58 -2.52 -0.81
N GLY A 120 -17.21 -3.55 -0.02
CA GLY A 120 -17.35 -4.94 -0.41
C GLY A 120 -18.76 -5.54 -0.24
N MET A 121 -19.57 -5.05 0.68
CA MET A 121 -20.90 -5.61 0.98
C MET A 121 -22.07 -4.77 0.48
N ASN A 122 -21.87 -3.48 0.24
CA ASN A 122 -22.92 -2.61 -0.26
C ASN A 122 -23.04 -2.69 -1.79
N ARG A 123 -24.18 -2.22 -2.29
CA ARG A 123 -24.42 -2.08 -3.73
C ARG A 123 -24.19 -0.65 -4.14
N TRP A 124 -23.07 -0.41 -4.81
CA TRP A 124 -22.70 0.89 -5.31
C TRP A 124 -23.09 1.03 -6.79
N ALA A 125 -23.61 2.20 -7.18
CA ALA A 125 -23.75 2.53 -8.57
C ALA A 125 -22.38 2.91 -9.15
N CYS A 126 -22.07 2.45 -10.34
CA CYS A 126 -20.84 2.82 -11.05
C CYS A 126 -21.15 3.04 -12.54
N SER A 127 -20.27 3.78 -13.21
CA SER A 127 -20.40 4.11 -14.64
C SER A 127 -19.99 2.95 -15.57
N GLY A 128 -19.47 1.87 -15.01
CA GLY A 128 -18.90 0.75 -15.74
C GLY A 128 -17.38 0.68 -15.55
N PHE A 129 -16.75 -0.29 -16.21
CA PHE A 129 -15.32 -0.54 -16.07
C PHE A 129 -14.62 -0.45 -17.42
N ASP A 130 -13.57 0.35 -17.48
CA ASP A 130 -12.68 0.43 -18.63
C ASP A 130 -11.60 -0.64 -18.51
N TYR A 131 -11.62 -1.62 -19.41
CA TYR A 131 -10.58 -2.64 -19.46
C TYR A 131 -9.26 -2.01 -19.95
N PRO A 132 -8.13 -2.40 -19.36
CA PRO A 132 -6.82 -1.88 -19.79
C PRO A 132 -6.56 -2.24 -21.26
N THR A 133 -6.17 -1.25 -22.03
CA THR A 133 -5.75 -1.40 -23.43
C THR A 133 -4.23 -1.46 -23.56
N GLU A 134 -3.52 -1.14 -22.49
CA GLU A 134 -2.07 -1.15 -22.43
C GLU A 134 -1.53 -2.57 -22.26
N ASN A 135 -0.28 -2.78 -22.70
CA ASN A 135 0.40 -4.04 -22.43
C ASN A 135 0.68 -4.19 -20.94
N MET A 136 0.55 -5.42 -20.44
CA MET A 136 0.91 -5.75 -19.08
C MET A 136 2.36 -5.39 -18.79
N ASP A 137 2.60 -4.65 -17.70
CA ASP A 137 3.95 -4.41 -17.23
C ASP A 137 4.48 -5.68 -16.53
N ARG A 138 5.53 -6.25 -17.12
CA ARG A 138 6.19 -7.45 -16.61
C ARG A 138 7.46 -7.12 -15.82
N GLY A 139 7.76 -5.84 -15.64
CA GLY A 139 8.98 -5.38 -15.01
C GLY A 139 10.24 -5.90 -15.72
N LYS A 140 11.32 -6.07 -14.98
CA LYS A 140 12.63 -6.46 -15.51
C LYS A 140 12.77 -7.98 -15.75
N VAL A 141 11.80 -8.59 -16.45
CA VAL A 141 11.87 -10.00 -16.86
C VAL A 141 12.64 -10.12 -18.18
N VAL A 142 13.79 -10.78 -18.14
CA VAL A 142 14.60 -11.08 -19.33
C VAL A 142 14.00 -12.29 -20.04
N ARG A 143 13.54 -12.09 -21.28
CA ARG A 143 12.92 -13.13 -22.13
C ARG A 143 13.74 -13.43 -23.36
N ASP A 144 14.57 -12.49 -23.80
CA ASP A 144 15.40 -12.58 -24.97
C ASP A 144 16.82 -13.01 -24.57
N ARG A 145 17.36 -14.00 -25.29
CA ARG A 145 18.72 -14.53 -25.08
C ARG A 145 19.79 -13.51 -25.39
N ASP A 146 19.61 -12.72 -26.45
CA ASP A 146 20.61 -11.70 -26.85
C ASP A 146 20.70 -10.62 -25.77
N VAL A 147 19.56 -10.23 -25.16
CA VAL A 147 19.52 -9.32 -24.00
C VAL A 147 20.22 -9.94 -22.80
N PHE A 148 20.01 -11.24 -22.56
CA PHE A 148 20.66 -11.94 -21.45
C PHE A 148 22.19 -12.01 -21.65
N GLU A 149 22.64 -12.31 -22.85
CA GLU A 149 24.08 -12.44 -23.20
C GLU A 149 24.81 -11.07 -23.24
N ALA A 150 24.07 -9.95 -23.29
CA ALA A 150 24.61 -8.60 -23.19
C ALA A 150 24.99 -8.16 -21.75
N PHE A 151 24.54 -8.87 -20.71
CA PHE A 151 24.99 -8.61 -19.35
C PHE A 151 26.44 -9.07 -19.18
N GLU A 152 27.32 -8.21 -18.69
CA GLU A 152 28.69 -8.60 -18.30
C GLU A 152 28.66 -9.66 -17.19
N GLU A 153 27.76 -9.48 -16.23
CA GLU A 153 27.50 -10.41 -15.14
C GLU A 153 26.00 -10.42 -14.83
N PHE A 154 25.42 -11.60 -14.66
CA PHE A 154 24.03 -11.77 -14.29
C PHE A 154 23.90 -12.37 -12.89
N GLY A 155 23.27 -11.64 -11.98
CA GLY A 155 22.91 -12.10 -10.65
C GLY A 155 21.44 -11.85 -10.35
N ARG A 156 20.76 -12.82 -9.71
CA ARG A 156 19.32 -12.68 -9.41
C ARG A 156 19.00 -11.42 -8.59
N TYR A 157 19.93 -10.95 -7.79
CA TYR A 157 19.75 -9.80 -6.89
C TYR A 157 20.75 -8.66 -7.21
N LEU A 158 21.40 -8.74 -8.37
CA LEU A 158 22.32 -7.70 -8.83
C LEU A 158 21.54 -6.53 -9.41
N ASP A 159 21.67 -5.38 -8.78
CA ASP A 159 21.11 -4.11 -9.25
C ASP A 159 22.15 -3.46 -10.19
N VAL A 160 21.91 -3.57 -11.51
CA VAL A 160 22.87 -3.10 -12.53
C VAL A 160 22.64 -1.66 -12.96
N ASP A 161 21.46 -1.11 -12.72
CA ASP A 161 21.06 0.24 -13.12
C ASP A 161 20.75 1.18 -11.94
N GLY A 162 20.88 0.70 -10.70
CA GLY A 162 20.87 1.51 -9.49
C GLY A 162 19.50 1.95 -9.01
N ASP A 163 18.41 1.33 -9.52
CA ASP A 163 17.04 1.63 -9.09
C ASP A 163 16.53 0.71 -7.96
N GLY A 164 17.36 -0.21 -7.48
CA GLY A 164 17.03 -1.18 -6.45
C GLY A 164 16.34 -2.46 -6.96
N ILE A 165 15.99 -2.53 -8.25
CA ILE A 165 15.22 -3.62 -8.85
C ILE A 165 16.11 -4.47 -9.74
N PRO A 166 16.40 -5.73 -9.38
CA PRO A 166 17.24 -6.60 -10.21
C PRO A 166 16.51 -7.14 -11.44
N TYR A 167 17.26 -7.51 -12.46
CA TYR A 167 16.73 -8.30 -13.57
C TYR A 167 16.49 -9.74 -13.16
N ARG A 168 15.45 -10.38 -13.72
CA ARG A 168 15.13 -11.78 -13.46
C ARG A 168 14.83 -12.56 -14.73
N THR A 169 15.19 -13.83 -14.70
CA THR A 169 14.76 -14.83 -15.69
C THR A 169 13.58 -15.63 -15.13
N LEU A 170 12.94 -16.45 -15.95
CA LEU A 170 11.84 -17.30 -15.55
C LEU A 170 12.20 -18.79 -15.70
N PRO A 171 11.59 -19.69 -14.92
CA PRO A 171 11.74 -21.13 -15.11
C PRO A 171 11.47 -21.55 -16.55
N GLY A 172 12.29 -22.44 -17.06
CA GLY A 172 12.16 -22.95 -18.44
C GLY A 172 12.68 -22.04 -19.54
N SER A 173 13.23 -20.85 -19.22
CA SER A 173 13.82 -19.94 -20.22
C SER A 173 15.13 -20.46 -20.85
N GLY A 174 15.78 -21.43 -20.20
CA GLY A 174 17.10 -21.94 -20.63
C GLY A 174 18.26 -20.94 -20.46
N MET A 175 18.03 -19.84 -19.72
CA MET A 175 19.04 -18.84 -19.36
C MET A 175 19.65 -19.15 -17.98
N ALA A 176 19.97 -18.16 -17.16
CA ALA A 176 20.57 -18.37 -15.84
C ALA A 176 19.71 -19.26 -14.91
N PRO A 177 20.32 -19.98 -14.00
CA PRO A 177 19.61 -20.72 -12.95
C PRO A 177 18.73 -19.74 -12.15
N ILE A 178 17.49 -20.17 -11.88
CA ILE A 178 16.56 -19.38 -11.12
C ILE A 178 16.66 -19.83 -9.68
N LEU A 179 17.35 -19.04 -8.87
CA LEU A 179 17.48 -19.26 -7.45
C LEU A 179 16.86 -18.10 -6.69
N TYR A 180 15.75 -18.36 -5.99
CA TYR A 180 15.16 -17.45 -5.04
C TYR A 180 15.60 -17.85 -3.63
N ARG A 181 16.00 -16.86 -2.83
CA ARG A 181 16.52 -17.11 -1.49
C ARG A 181 15.69 -16.37 -0.43
N GLY A 182 15.11 -17.13 0.49
CA GLY A 182 14.53 -16.63 1.72
C GLY A 182 15.53 -16.48 2.87
N THR A 183 16.82 -16.80 2.65
CA THR A 183 17.92 -16.61 3.59
C THR A 183 18.85 -15.50 3.12
N GLY A 184 19.73 -15.00 4.00
CA GLY A 184 20.74 -14.01 3.64
C GLY A 184 21.53 -14.40 2.39
N HIS A 185 21.76 -13.43 1.50
CA HIS A 185 22.40 -13.69 0.22
C HIS A 185 23.14 -12.44 -0.30
N ASN A 186 24.11 -12.69 -1.18
CA ASN A 186 24.78 -11.65 -1.92
C ASN A 186 24.05 -11.34 -3.25
N PRO A 187 24.49 -10.35 -4.04
CA PRO A 187 23.86 -10.00 -5.33
C PRO A 187 23.72 -11.16 -6.31
N MET A 188 24.60 -12.15 -6.23
CA MET A 188 24.58 -13.35 -7.11
C MET A 188 23.59 -14.42 -6.64
N GLY A 189 22.87 -14.21 -5.52
CA GLY A 189 21.96 -15.20 -4.93
C GLY A 189 22.67 -16.30 -4.14
N VAL A 190 23.97 -16.18 -3.90
CA VAL A 190 24.72 -17.11 -3.07
C VAL A 190 24.47 -16.80 -1.59
N TYR A 191 24.21 -17.84 -0.80
CA TYR A 191 24.04 -17.72 0.65
C TYR A 191 25.18 -16.93 1.29
N SER A 192 24.84 -15.97 2.15
CA SER A 192 25.80 -15.16 2.88
C SER A 192 25.20 -14.65 4.19
N GLU A 193 26.00 -14.74 5.26
CA GLU A 193 25.76 -14.10 6.56
C GLU A 193 26.78 -12.98 6.84
N LYS A 194 27.48 -12.53 5.82
CA LYS A 194 28.44 -11.43 5.97
C LYS A 194 27.70 -10.11 6.22
N PRO A 195 28.14 -9.31 7.22
CA PRO A 195 27.49 -8.02 7.53
C PRO A 195 27.40 -7.08 6.34
N HIS A 196 28.41 -7.05 5.47
CA HIS A 196 28.42 -6.20 4.27
C HIS A 196 27.31 -6.60 3.30
N ASP A 197 27.17 -7.90 3.01
CA ASP A 197 26.15 -8.41 2.07
C ASP A 197 24.74 -8.14 2.60
N TYR A 198 24.52 -8.33 3.92
CA TYR A 198 23.25 -8.03 4.58
C TYR A 198 22.91 -6.53 4.49
N LEU A 199 23.85 -5.65 4.83
CA LEU A 199 23.64 -4.21 4.75
C LEU A 199 23.31 -3.76 3.33
N GLN A 200 24.04 -4.26 2.33
CA GLN A 200 23.79 -3.96 0.92
C GLN A 200 22.39 -4.43 0.49
N LEU A 201 21.98 -5.64 0.85
CA LEU A 201 20.67 -6.19 0.54
C LEU A 201 19.54 -5.34 1.15
N MET A 202 19.60 -5.06 2.46
CA MET A 202 18.56 -4.30 3.15
C MET A 202 18.45 -2.86 2.64
N THR A 203 19.60 -2.22 2.34
CA THR A 203 19.61 -0.89 1.73
C THR A 203 18.97 -0.90 0.35
N ARG A 204 19.27 -1.90 -0.48
CA ARG A 204 18.66 -2.03 -1.81
C ARG A 204 17.15 -2.27 -1.73
N LEU A 205 16.69 -3.16 -0.84
CA LEU A 205 15.26 -3.41 -0.62
C LEU A 205 14.54 -2.13 -0.19
N ARG A 206 15.14 -1.33 0.70
CA ARG A 206 14.58 -0.05 1.10
C ARG A 206 14.50 0.93 -0.07
N ASN A 207 15.60 1.11 -0.80
CA ASN A 207 15.64 2.02 -1.95
C ASN A 207 14.61 1.65 -3.02
N LYS A 208 14.38 0.35 -3.25
CA LYS A 208 13.34 -0.15 -4.16
C LYS A 208 11.94 0.33 -3.75
N ILE A 209 11.60 0.22 -2.47
CA ILE A 209 10.28 0.67 -1.98
C ILE A 209 10.19 2.20 -2.01
N ASP A 210 11.25 2.91 -1.63
CA ASP A 210 11.28 4.37 -1.71
C ASP A 210 11.13 4.88 -3.15
N SER A 211 11.72 4.18 -4.14
CA SER A 211 11.59 4.52 -5.57
C SER A 211 10.19 4.28 -6.13
N ALA A 212 9.37 3.45 -5.48
CA ALA A 212 8.00 3.20 -5.89
C ALA A 212 7.07 4.39 -5.57
N ARG A 213 7.37 5.20 -4.59
CA ARG A 213 6.52 6.25 -4.01
C ARG A 213 5.77 7.08 -5.07
N ASP A 214 6.48 7.69 -6.01
CA ASP A 214 5.90 8.56 -7.02
C ASP A 214 5.48 7.82 -8.31
N GLN A 215 5.60 6.51 -8.35
CA GLN A 215 5.12 5.64 -9.42
C GLN A 215 3.79 4.95 -9.08
N LEU A 216 3.38 5.02 -7.81
CA LEU A 216 2.09 4.53 -7.33
C LEU A 216 0.98 5.56 -7.63
N PRO A 217 -0.31 5.18 -7.47
CA PRO A 217 -1.41 6.10 -7.69
C PRO A 217 -1.28 7.38 -6.86
N ALA A 218 -1.16 8.52 -7.54
CA ALA A 218 -1.12 9.82 -6.88
C ALA A 218 -2.41 10.07 -6.07
N PRO A 219 -2.35 10.85 -4.99
CA PRO A 219 -3.54 11.20 -4.22
C PRO A 219 -4.52 12.01 -5.05
N ILE A 220 -5.80 11.97 -4.68
CA ILE A 220 -6.81 12.85 -5.25
C ILE A 220 -6.92 14.08 -4.37
N LEU A 221 -6.68 15.26 -4.96
CA LEU A 221 -6.74 16.54 -4.29
C LEU A 221 -8.02 17.28 -4.67
N ARG A 222 -8.72 17.80 -3.66
CA ARG A 222 -9.82 18.77 -3.82
C ARG A 222 -9.45 19.96 -2.97
N GLU A 223 -8.86 20.97 -3.61
CA GLU A 223 -8.26 22.11 -2.91
C GLU A 223 -9.19 23.32 -2.95
N GLU A 224 -9.46 23.87 -1.76
CA GLU A 224 -10.13 25.16 -1.59
C GLU A 224 -9.10 26.30 -1.54
N LYS A 225 -9.46 27.43 -2.16
CA LYS A 225 -8.58 28.62 -2.14
C LYS A 225 -8.55 29.24 -0.76
N GLU A 226 -7.33 29.63 -0.33
CA GLU A 226 -7.10 30.30 0.95
C GLU A 226 -7.60 29.48 2.14
N CYS A 227 -7.38 28.15 2.10
CA CYS A 227 -7.80 27.22 3.14
C CYS A 227 -6.61 26.86 4.04
N GLU A 228 -6.79 27.03 5.36
CA GLU A 228 -5.76 26.73 6.37
C GLU A 228 -5.78 25.27 6.84
N ILE A 229 -6.90 24.56 6.57
CA ILE A 229 -7.13 23.21 7.10
C ILE A 229 -7.18 22.20 5.98
N GLY A 230 -6.28 21.21 6.03
CA GLY A 230 -6.32 20.04 5.17
C GLY A 230 -6.93 18.83 5.88
N ILE A 231 -7.58 17.93 5.11
CA ILE A 231 -8.02 16.61 5.58
C ILE A 231 -7.42 15.55 4.68
N ILE A 232 -6.64 14.62 5.27
CA ILE A 232 -6.14 13.42 4.61
C ILE A 232 -7.00 12.23 5.05
N TYR A 233 -7.44 11.41 4.10
CA TYR A 233 -8.24 10.22 4.34
C TYR A 233 -7.95 9.15 3.28
N LEU A 234 -8.51 7.94 3.44
CA LEU A 234 -8.35 6.84 2.49
C LEU A 234 -9.62 5.99 2.36
N GLY A 235 -9.66 5.17 1.32
CA GLY A 235 -10.65 4.11 1.15
C GLY A 235 -12.10 4.62 1.12
N SER A 236 -13.00 3.86 1.73
CA SER A 236 -14.45 4.12 1.74
C SER A 236 -14.89 5.39 2.45
N MET A 237 -14.01 6.09 3.19
CA MET A 237 -14.29 7.44 3.70
C MET A 237 -14.67 8.40 2.56
N GLU A 238 -14.25 8.11 1.32
CA GLU A 238 -14.65 8.83 0.10
C GLU A 238 -16.17 9.00 -0.01
N ASN A 239 -16.93 8.01 0.42
CA ASN A 239 -18.40 8.03 0.34
C ASN A 239 -19.07 8.95 1.38
N THR A 240 -18.30 9.42 2.36
CA THR A 240 -18.82 10.24 3.48
C THR A 240 -18.20 11.63 3.53
N ILE A 241 -17.07 11.84 2.86
CA ILE A 241 -16.30 13.07 2.98
C ILE A 241 -17.10 14.32 2.55
N GLN A 242 -17.99 14.21 1.56
CA GLN A 242 -18.81 15.32 1.13
C GLN A 242 -19.80 15.75 2.21
N GLU A 243 -20.43 14.80 2.92
CA GLU A 243 -21.31 15.12 4.05
C GLU A 243 -20.54 15.83 5.17
N ILE A 244 -19.30 15.42 5.42
CA ILE A 244 -18.42 16.05 6.42
C ILE A 244 -18.13 17.50 6.00
N ASP A 245 -17.79 17.71 4.75
CA ASP A 245 -17.47 19.01 4.16
C ASP A 245 -18.67 19.99 4.29
N ASP A 246 -19.85 19.56 3.84
CA ASP A 246 -21.09 20.33 3.93
C ASP A 246 -21.40 20.78 5.38
N ILE A 247 -21.19 19.88 6.35
CA ILE A 247 -21.40 20.18 7.77
C ILE A 247 -20.35 21.19 8.29
N LEU A 248 -19.09 21.05 7.93
CA LEU A 248 -18.03 21.97 8.34
C LEU A 248 -18.24 23.35 7.71
N GLU A 249 -18.57 23.42 6.42
CA GLU A 249 -18.88 24.68 5.73
C GLU A 249 -20.05 25.40 6.38
N ALA A 250 -21.11 24.69 6.79
CA ALA A 250 -22.23 25.26 7.53
C ALA A 250 -21.84 25.89 8.88
N THR A 251 -20.67 25.50 9.43
CA THR A 251 -20.08 26.12 10.65
C THR A 251 -19.06 27.22 10.33
N GLY A 252 -18.84 27.54 9.03
CA GLY A 252 -17.89 28.52 8.57
C GLY A 252 -16.45 28.01 8.43
N ILE A 253 -16.22 26.71 8.50
CA ILE A 253 -14.90 26.09 8.34
C ILE A 253 -14.81 25.51 6.93
N LYS A 254 -13.83 25.99 6.16
CA LYS A 254 -13.46 25.44 4.86
C LYS A 254 -12.31 24.49 5.00
N VAL A 255 -12.32 23.40 4.25
CA VAL A 255 -11.28 22.37 4.27
C VAL A 255 -10.86 21.98 2.86
N SER A 256 -9.56 21.79 2.66
CA SER A 256 -9.05 21.10 1.48
C SER A 256 -8.99 19.59 1.77
N GLN A 257 -9.22 18.79 0.74
CA GLN A 257 -9.28 17.32 0.87
C GLN A 257 -8.16 16.66 0.08
N CYS A 258 -7.55 15.65 0.66
CA CYS A 258 -6.53 14.81 0.06
C CYS A 258 -6.85 13.35 0.33
N ARG A 259 -7.30 12.62 -0.70
CA ARG A 259 -7.51 11.18 -0.58
C ARG A 259 -6.23 10.43 -0.94
N LEU A 260 -5.60 9.80 0.05
CA LEU A 260 -4.46 8.94 -0.13
C LEU A 260 -4.91 7.64 -0.83
N ARG A 261 -4.21 7.24 -1.88
CA ARG A 261 -4.56 6.06 -2.71
C ARG A 261 -3.57 4.91 -2.58
N ALA A 262 -2.36 5.19 -2.08
CA ALA A 262 -1.32 4.17 -1.90
C ALA A 262 -0.35 4.52 -0.77
N LEU A 263 0.34 3.51 -0.26
CA LEU A 263 1.57 3.59 0.54
C LEU A 263 2.68 2.81 -0.17
N PRO A 264 3.96 3.27 -0.09
CA PRO A 264 4.45 4.47 0.60
C PRO A 264 3.78 5.74 0.05
N ALA A 265 3.63 6.74 0.92
CA ALA A 265 2.86 7.94 0.59
C ALA A 265 3.53 8.75 -0.53
N HIS A 266 2.78 9.10 -1.58
CA HIS A 266 3.25 9.92 -2.69
C HIS A 266 3.77 11.28 -2.20
N SER A 267 4.78 11.85 -2.86
CA SER A 267 5.39 13.14 -2.48
C SER A 267 4.41 14.33 -2.42
N GLU A 268 3.29 14.27 -3.15
CA GLU A 268 2.23 15.28 -3.06
C GLU A 268 1.57 15.36 -1.66
N ILE A 269 1.64 14.30 -0.86
CA ILE A 269 1.14 14.31 0.53
C ILE A 269 1.94 15.30 1.39
N GLU A 270 3.27 15.29 1.26
CA GLU A 270 4.14 16.25 1.97
C GLU A 270 3.82 17.69 1.56
N LYS A 271 3.66 17.93 0.26
CA LYS A 271 3.30 19.25 -0.27
C LYS A 271 1.91 19.70 0.18
N PHE A 272 0.96 18.77 0.26
CA PHE A 272 -0.38 19.05 0.78
C PHE A 272 -0.31 19.47 2.25
N ILE A 273 0.44 18.73 3.09
CA ILE A 273 0.62 19.07 4.50
C ILE A 273 1.32 20.42 4.65
N ASP A 274 2.34 20.69 3.82
CA ASP A 274 3.10 21.94 3.91
C ASP A 274 2.26 23.19 3.61
N ARG A 275 1.32 23.09 2.68
CA ARG A 275 0.44 24.21 2.29
C ARG A 275 -0.61 24.58 3.34
N HIS A 276 -0.92 23.71 4.30
CA HIS A 276 -1.92 23.94 5.32
C HIS A 276 -1.30 24.23 6.68
N GLU A 277 -1.95 25.04 7.52
CA GLU A 277 -1.53 25.25 8.90
C GLU A 277 -1.73 24.02 9.75
N LYS A 278 -2.86 23.35 9.55
CA LYS A 278 -3.23 22.10 10.20
C LYS A 278 -3.73 21.10 9.17
N THR A 279 -3.33 19.84 9.32
CA THR A 279 -3.81 18.75 8.49
C THR A 279 -4.34 17.62 9.37
N ILE A 280 -5.61 17.33 9.22
CA ILE A 280 -6.31 16.27 9.95
C ILE A 280 -6.14 14.96 9.17
N VAL A 281 -5.65 13.91 9.83
CA VAL A 281 -5.70 12.55 9.31
C VAL A 281 -6.95 11.89 9.85
N LEU A 282 -7.89 11.61 8.95
CA LEU A 282 -9.23 11.11 9.25
C LEU A 282 -9.31 9.61 8.98
N GLU A 283 -9.62 8.80 10.00
CA GLU A 283 -9.51 7.35 9.92
C GLU A 283 -10.70 6.60 10.52
N ILE A 284 -11.05 5.47 9.90
CA ILE A 284 -12.10 4.52 10.38
C ILE A 284 -11.42 3.42 11.23
N ASN A 285 -10.63 3.82 12.21
CA ASN A 285 -10.03 2.95 13.21
C ASN A 285 -9.85 3.75 14.53
N ARG A 286 -9.50 3.06 15.61
CA ARG A 286 -9.32 3.68 16.94
C ARG A 286 -7.94 4.31 17.11
N ASP A 287 -6.93 3.71 16.49
CA ASP A 287 -5.55 3.92 16.90
C ASP A 287 -4.78 4.93 16.04
N GLY A 288 -5.41 5.49 14.98
CA GLY A 288 -4.76 6.48 14.11
C GLY A 288 -3.57 5.87 13.36
N GLN A 289 -3.78 4.76 12.68
CA GLN A 289 -2.71 3.98 12.05
C GLN A 289 -2.02 4.74 10.92
N LEU A 290 -2.80 5.35 10.01
CA LEU A 290 -2.25 6.19 8.95
C LEU A 290 -1.52 7.41 9.52
N TYR A 291 -2.11 8.06 10.54
CA TYR A 291 -1.47 9.16 11.25
C TYR A 291 -0.09 8.75 11.81
N GLY A 292 -0.01 7.56 12.42
CA GLY A 292 1.24 6.99 12.93
C GLY A 292 2.29 6.75 11.83
N ILE A 293 1.86 6.23 10.68
CA ILE A 293 2.72 5.99 9.52
C ILE A 293 3.22 7.32 8.94
N LEU A 294 2.33 8.27 8.67
CA LEU A 294 2.73 9.57 8.11
C LEU A 294 3.74 10.30 8.99
N ARG A 295 3.60 10.25 10.32
CA ARG A 295 4.57 10.84 11.24
C ARG A 295 5.99 10.25 11.14
N LYS A 296 6.10 9.00 10.71
CA LYS A 296 7.41 8.34 10.47
C LYS A 296 8.02 8.71 9.12
N GLU A 297 7.17 8.98 8.12
CA GLU A 297 7.59 9.14 6.73
C GLU A 297 7.82 10.58 6.28
N ILE A 298 7.03 11.53 6.82
CA ILE A 298 7.15 12.93 6.42
C ILE A 298 8.33 13.63 7.12
N PRO A 299 8.85 14.72 6.55
CA PRO A 299 9.88 15.55 7.18
C PRO A 299 9.45 16.02 8.59
N ILE A 300 10.37 15.96 9.54
CA ILE A 300 10.11 16.24 10.96
C ILE A 300 9.44 17.59 11.22
N HIS A 301 9.75 18.60 10.41
CA HIS A 301 9.17 19.94 10.54
C HIS A 301 7.69 20.03 10.17
N LEU A 302 7.16 19.04 9.41
CA LEU A 302 5.76 18.95 9.06
C LEU A 302 4.92 18.21 10.12
N VAL A 303 5.54 17.37 10.94
CA VAL A 303 4.85 16.57 11.97
C VAL A 303 3.95 17.40 12.90
N PRO A 304 4.32 18.61 13.35
CA PRO A 304 3.47 19.44 14.20
C PRO A 304 2.18 19.95 13.53
N LYS A 305 2.10 19.88 12.21
CA LYS A 305 0.90 20.25 11.47
C LYS A 305 -0.16 19.14 11.47
N LEU A 306 0.23 17.89 11.76
CA LEU A 306 -0.70 16.76 11.74
C LEU A 306 -1.54 16.66 13.01
N LEU A 307 -2.83 16.46 12.82
CA LEU A 307 -3.81 16.14 13.86
C LEU A 307 -4.48 14.81 13.52
N SER A 308 -4.81 14.00 14.53
CA SER A 308 -5.48 12.72 14.33
C SER A 308 -6.97 12.83 14.72
N VAL A 309 -7.83 12.38 13.80
CA VAL A 309 -9.24 12.09 14.10
C VAL A 309 -9.50 10.64 13.70
N ALA A 310 -9.40 9.77 14.67
CA ALA A 310 -9.56 8.33 14.53
C ALA A 310 -10.75 7.84 15.33
N TYR A 311 -11.72 7.23 14.65
CA TYR A 311 -12.94 6.72 15.28
C TYR A 311 -13.49 5.53 14.49
N SER A 312 -14.00 4.54 15.20
CA SER A 312 -14.78 3.44 14.61
C SER A 312 -15.67 2.81 15.68
N ASP A 313 -16.91 2.57 15.33
CA ASP A 313 -17.88 1.81 16.12
C ASP A 313 -18.36 0.54 15.37
N GLY A 314 -17.68 0.19 14.29
CA GLY A 314 -18.02 -0.95 13.45
C GLY A 314 -19.12 -0.66 12.42
N MET A 315 -19.62 0.56 12.35
CA MET A 315 -20.60 0.99 11.36
C MET A 315 -19.92 1.78 10.23
N PRO A 316 -20.52 1.89 9.05
CA PRO A 316 -20.08 2.82 8.03
C PRO A 316 -19.89 4.23 8.59
N PRO A 317 -18.92 4.99 8.11
CA PRO A 317 -18.67 6.33 8.60
C PRO A 317 -19.91 7.22 8.42
N ARG A 318 -20.17 8.09 9.41
CA ARG A 318 -21.29 9.02 9.43
C ARG A 318 -20.75 10.44 9.51
N GLY A 319 -21.08 11.26 8.54
CA GLY A 319 -20.51 12.61 8.40
C GLY A 319 -20.66 13.47 9.64
N LYS A 320 -21.84 13.46 10.27
CA LYS A 320 -22.07 14.22 11.52
C LYS A 320 -21.11 13.86 12.66
N ILE A 321 -20.81 12.58 12.86
CA ILE A 321 -19.89 12.16 13.93
C ILE A 321 -18.49 12.66 13.67
N TYR A 322 -17.99 12.45 12.43
CA TYR A 322 -16.65 12.87 12.08
C TYR A 322 -16.51 14.39 12.05
N ALA A 323 -17.50 15.14 11.57
CA ALA A 323 -17.51 16.59 11.63
C ALA A 323 -17.43 17.11 13.08
N ASP A 324 -18.21 16.54 14.01
CA ASP A 324 -18.16 16.92 15.43
C ASP A 324 -16.79 16.63 16.06
N LEU A 325 -16.16 15.48 15.70
CA LEU A 325 -14.81 15.14 16.16
C LEU A 325 -13.76 16.10 15.62
N ILE A 326 -13.85 16.46 14.34
CA ILE A 326 -12.99 17.46 13.70
C ILE A 326 -13.11 18.80 14.43
N LEU A 327 -14.32 19.30 14.63
CA LEU A 327 -14.58 20.57 15.33
C LEU A 327 -14.01 20.57 16.75
N LYS A 328 -14.13 19.45 17.46
CA LYS A 328 -13.55 19.27 18.79
C LYS A 328 -12.02 19.32 18.74
N THR A 329 -11.40 18.54 17.84
CA THR A 329 -9.94 18.46 17.70
C THR A 329 -9.33 19.83 17.35
N LEU A 330 -9.97 20.59 16.46
CA LEU A 330 -9.52 21.93 16.09
C LEU A 330 -9.56 22.91 17.27
N LYS A 331 -10.58 22.83 18.12
CA LYS A 331 -10.68 23.65 19.33
C LYS A 331 -9.61 23.29 20.37
N GLU A 332 -9.34 22.00 20.56
CA GLU A 332 -8.32 21.51 21.51
C GLU A 332 -6.89 21.78 20.99
N GLY A 333 -6.66 21.80 19.68
CA GLY A 333 -5.39 22.11 19.06
C GLY A 333 -5.05 23.61 18.97
N GLN A 334 -5.94 24.49 19.44
CA GLN A 334 -5.71 25.95 19.58
C GLN A 334 -5.19 26.34 20.96
N LEU A 335 -5.07 25.41 21.89
CA LEU A 335 -4.50 25.58 23.23
C LEU A 335 -3.04 25.10 23.25
#